data_afa3f190743209140404f56786d47e67
#
_entry.id   afa3f190743209140404f56786d47e67
#
_cell.length_a   1.000
_cell.length_b   1.000
_cell.length_c   1.000
_cell.angle_alpha   90.00
_cell.angle_beta   90.00
_cell.angle_gamma   90.00
#
_symmetry.space_group_name_H-M   'P 1'
#
loop_
_entity.id
_entity.type
_entity.pdbx_description
1 polymer ?
#
loop_
_entity_poly.entity_id
_entity_poly.type
_entity_poly.pdbx_seq_one_letter_code
_entity_poly.pdbx_strand_id
1 'polypeptide(L)'
;KVIETKIRDSKILEKYFGEYPWAKEKIGIAEVPNSGMEHQTMITFDNKFVYKKVGGQDYSANLFHEYAHEWWANKVTNKDWAHMWIQEGIATYAEALAMLELGGEAAYNEIIARHRRGVRNKKAMVLGDEITEEEVYSGGDIYGKGSFFMHGLRYVIGDDIFFPTLKKLATDPASTYDNFVTTDDVEKLFSRASGKDLKPFFDFYLRTTNVIDVNVKEIGFQKYQVKITNFFMPLPFDIVANDKISKMIIPAEGIVVNSVSPPQVDPKGFYLKKLTIQ
;
A
#
# COMPACT_ATOMS: atom_id res chain seq x y z
N LYS A 1 5.72 28.56 3.95
CA LYS A 1 5.36 27.21 4.47
C LYS A 1 5.04 26.25 3.33
N VAL A 2 4.05 26.54 2.46
CA VAL A 2 3.69 25.68 1.31
C VAL A 2 4.93 25.38 0.44
N ILE A 3 5.66 26.42 0.00
CA ILE A 3 6.87 26.26 -0.82
C ILE A 3 7.94 25.42 -0.11
N GLU A 4 8.20 25.70 1.16
CA GLU A 4 9.21 24.97 1.96
C GLU A 4 8.87 23.49 2.09
N THR A 5 7.60 23.16 2.38
CA THR A 5 7.16 21.78 2.45
C THR A 5 7.24 21.10 1.09
N LYS A 6 6.93 21.79 -0.01
CA LYS A 6 7.02 21.22 -1.37
C LYS A 6 8.44 20.85 -1.77
N ILE A 7 9.44 21.66 -1.46
CA ILE A 7 10.85 21.34 -1.73
C ILE A 7 11.27 20.05 -1.02
N ARG A 8 10.84 19.86 0.21
CA ARG A 8 11.08 18.62 0.96
C ARG A 8 10.28 17.45 0.38
N ASP A 9 8.98 17.65 0.13
CA ASP A 9 8.08 16.63 -0.37
C ASP A 9 8.54 16.13 -1.74
N SER A 10 9.04 17.02 -2.62
CA SER A 10 9.67 16.63 -3.89
C SER A 10 10.80 15.64 -3.67
N LYS A 11 11.72 15.93 -2.74
CA LYS A 11 12.86 15.05 -2.46
C LYS A 11 12.40 13.66 -1.94
N ILE A 12 11.33 13.62 -1.14
CA ILE A 12 10.77 12.36 -0.66
C ILE A 12 10.18 11.56 -1.83
N LEU A 13 9.35 12.20 -2.65
CA LEU A 13 8.71 11.53 -3.79
C LEU A 13 9.73 11.08 -4.84
N GLU A 14 10.71 11.93 -5.16
CA GLU A 14 11.79 11.61 -6.12
C GLU A 14 12.67 10.45 -5.65
N LYS A 15 12.90 10.32 -4.36
CA LYS A 15 13.63 9.18 -3.78
C LYS A 15 12.99 7.86 -4.19
N TYR A 16 11.67 7.77 -4.07
CA TYR A 16 10.91 6.53 -4.29
C TYR A 16 10.45 6.35 -5.73
N PHE A 17 10.15 7.44 -6.46
CA PHE A 17 9.45 7.40 -7.75
C PHE A 17 10.24 7.98 -8.92
N GLY A 18 11.45 8.52 -8.66
CA GLY A 18 12.27 9.18 -9.69
C GLY A 18 11.93 10.65 -9.85
N GLU A 19 12.66 11.32 -10.71
CA GLU A 19 12.57 12.77 -10.96
C GLU A 19 11.13 13.24 -11.16
N TYR A 20 10.84 14.47 -10.67
CA TYR A 20 9.56 15.11 -10.88
C TYR A 20 9.18 15.13 -12.37
N PRO A 21 8.01 14.58 -12.73
CA PRO A 21 7.69 14.31 -14.15
C PRO A 21 7.70 15.54 -15.06
N TRP A 22 7.34 16.68 -14.49
CA TRP A 22 7.16 17.95 -15.20
C TRP A 22 8.25 18.96 -14.85
N ALA A 23 9.48 18.49 -14.60
CA ALA A 23 10.61 19.34 -14.20
C ALA A 23 10.96 20.46 -15.21
N LYS A 24 10.58 20.26 -16.49
CA LYS A 24 10.75 21.28 -17.55
C LYS A 24 9.64 22.34 -17.56
N GLU A 25 8.61 22.15 -16.77
CA GLU A 25 7.44 23.05 -16.71
C GLU A 25 7.45 23.79 -15.36
N LYS A 26 6.56 23.41 -14.45
CA LYS A 26 6.41 24.04 -13.13
C LYS A 26 5.70 23.12 -12.14
N ILE A 27 5.77 23.50 -10.87
CA ILE A 27 4.83 23.06 -9.85
C ILE A 27 3.95 24.25 -9.49
N GLY A 28 2.67 24.21 -9.89
CA GLY A 28 1.66 25.19 -9.49
C GLY A 28 0.82 24.65 -8.33
N ILE A 29 0.42 25.53 -7.43
CA ILE A 29 -0.52 25.24 -6.36
C ILE A 29 -1.56 26.35 -6.33
N ALA A 30 -2.83 25.99 -6.51
CA ALA A 30 -3.94 26.90 -6.45
C ALA A 30 -4.78 26.64 -5.19
N GLU A 31 -5.05 27.70 -4.45
CA GLU A 31 -5.94 27.67 -3.30
C GLU A 31 -7.40 27.59 -3.75
N VAL A 32 -8.16 26.65 -3.17
CA VAL A 32 -9.58 26.42 -3.50
C VAL A 32 -10.40 26.21 -2.22
N PRO A 33 -11.74 26.47 -2.25
CA PRO A 33 -12.59 26.32 -1.08
C PRO A 33 -12.99 24.87 -0.76
N ASN A 34 -12.59 23.91 -1.56
CA ASN A 34 -12.88 22.47 -1.40
C ASN A 34 -11.59 21.67 -1.12
N SER A 35 -11.72 20.35 -1.06
CA SER A 35 -10.56 19.44 -0.97
C SER A 35 -9.63 19.62 -2.17
N GLY A 36 -8.39 19.18 -2.04
CA GLY A 36 -7.44 19.19 -3.15
C GLY A 36 -7.88 18.38 -4.37
N MET A 37 -7.14 18.56 -5.45
CA MET A 37 -7.29 17.78 -6.68
C MET A 37 -5.96 17.77 -7.44
N GLU A 38 -5.66 16.65 -8.09
CA GLU A 38 -4.37 16.32 -8.69
C GLU A 38 -4.14 16.88 -10.10
N HIS A 39 -4.64 18.06 -10.41
CA HIS A 39 -4.43 18.62 -11.76
C HIS A 39 -2.94 18.73 -12.08
N GLN A 40 -2.53 18.14 -13.21
CA GLN A 40 -1.15 18.14 -13.68
C GLN A 40 -0.53 19.54 -13.63
N THR A 41 0.59 19.68 -12.94
CA THR A 41 1.35 20.94 -12.77
C THR A 41 0.59 22.11 -12.13
N MET A 42 -0.68 21.91 -11.72
CA MET A 42 -1.52 22.92 -11.07
C MET A 42 -2.39 22.26 -9.98
N ILE A 43 -1.74 21.76 -8.96
CA ILE A 43 -2.41 21.09 -7.83
C ILE A 43 -3.34 22.08 -7.13
N THR A 44 -4.59 21.70 -6.89
CA THR A 44 -5.47 22.49 -6.03
C THR A 44 -5.33 22.06 -4.58
N PHE A 45 -5.44 23.01 -3.67
CA PHE A 45 -5.25 22.81 -2.26
C PHE A 45 -6.28 23.57 -1.44
N ASP A 46 -6.81 22.91 -0.43
CA ASP A 46 -7.81 23.42 0.50
C ASP A 46 -7.32 24.67 1.23
N ASN A 47 -8.14 25.72 1.25
CA ASN A 47 -7.85 27.00 1.88
C ASN A 47 -7.79 26.99 3.42
N LYS A 48 -8.01 25.84 4.06
CA LYS A 48 -7.85 25.67 5.51
C LYS A 48 -6.40 25.52 5.92
N PHE A 49 -5.52 25.21 4.98
CA PHE A 49 -4.06 25.04 5.20
C PHE A 49 -3.72 24.16 6.40
N VAL A 50 -4.37 22.99 6.50
CA VAL A 50 -4.19 22.08 7.64
C VAL A 50 -2.82 21.43 7.61
N TYR A 51 -2.03 21.72 8.64
CA TYR A 51 -0.72 21.12 8.87
C TYR A 51 -0.65 20.49 10.24
N LYS A 52 0.07 19.37 10.35
CA LYS A 52 0.46 18.74 11.60
C LYS A 52 1.98 18.63 11.69
N LYS A 53 2.51 18.42 12.88
CA LYS A 53 3.94 18.10 13.07
C LYS A 53 4.17 16.60 12.97
N VAL A 54 5.16 16.22 12.17
CA VAL A 54 5.67 14.86 12.07
C VAL A 54 7.19 14.95 12.13
N GLY A 55 7.82 14.31 13.10
CA GLY A 55 9.26 14.45 13.33
C GLY A 55 9.71 15.90 13.51
N GLY A 56 8.86 16.75 14.09
CA GLY A 56 9.12 18.19 14.24
C GLY A 56 8.88 19.05 13.00
N GLN A 57 8.61 18.43 11.83
CA GLN A 57 8.41 19.12 10.56
C GLN A 57 6.92 19.31 10.24
N ASP A 58 6.57 20.40 9.55
CA ASP A 58 5.20 20.62 9.08
C ASP A 58 4.86 19.66 7.94
N TYR A 59 3.71 19.01 8.04
CA TYR A 59 3.19 18.07 7.04
C TYR A 59 1.70 18.29 6.83
N SER A 60 1.28 18.38 5.58
CA SER A 60 -0.12 18.38 5.15
C SER A 60 -0.40 17.10 4.34
N ALA A 61 -1.26 16.22 4.86
CA ALA A 61 -1.58 14.96 4.21
C ALA A 61 -2.24 15.19 2.85
N ASN A 62 -3.25 16.06 2.81
CA ASN A 62 -3.95 16.39 1.57
C ASN A 62 -2.99 16.92 0.50
N LEU A 63 -2.22 17.99 0.82
CA LEU A 63 -1.29 18.57 -0.14
C LEU A 63 -0.19 17.59 -0.60
N PHE A 64 0.24 16.66 0.27
CA PHE A 64 1.19 15.63 -0.10
C PHE A 64 0.57 14.57 -1.01
N HIS A 65 -0.66 14.17 -0.73
CA HIS A 65 -1.43 13.22 -1.53
C HIS A 65 -1.62 13.75 -2.96
N GLU A 66 -2.17 14.95 -3.10
CA GLU A 66 -2.36 15.57 -4.41
C GLU A 66 -1.03 15.74 -5.17
N TYR A 67 0.07 15.96 -4.44
CA TYR A 67 1.38 16.06 -5.07
C TYR A 67 1.94 14.70 -5.51
N ALA A 68 1.64 13.63 -4.79
CA ALA A 68 2.04 12.29 -5.19
C ALA A 68 1.38 11.84 -6.50
N HIS A 69 0.21 12.37 -6.80
CA HIS A 69 -0.50 12.13 -8.05
C HIS A 69 0.22 12.65 -9.30
N GLU A 70 1.19 13.54 -9.19
CA GLU A 70 2.03 13.90 -10.33
C GLU A 70 2.78 12.68 -10.89
N TRP A 71 3.08 11.70 -10.06
CA TRP A 71 3.60 10.39 -10.48
C TRP A 71 2.47 9.37 -10.71
N TRP A 72 1.47 9.30 -9.80
CA TRP A 72 0.43 8.26 -9.75
C TRP A 72 -0.93 8.81 -10.14
N ALA A 73 -1.15 9.08 -11.34
CA ALA A 73 -2.25 9.51 -12.15
C ALA A 73 -1.72 10.23 -13.39
N ASN A 74 -0.99 11.34 -13.18
CA ASN A 74 -0.58 12.24 -14.27
C ASN A 74 0.53 11.63 -15.14
N LYS A 75 1.45 10.86 -14.54
CA LYS A 75 2.53 10.16 -15.25
C LYS A 75 2.25 8.68 -15.48
N VAL A 76 1.86 7.97 -14.43
CA VAL A 76 1.45 6.56 -14.48
C VAL A 76 -0.06 6.54 -14.36
N THR A 77 -0.74 6.43 -15.49
CA THR A 77 -2.20 6.51 -15.55
C THR A 77 -2.80 5.13 -15.67
N ASN A 78 -3.76 4.80 -14.81
CA ASN A 78 -4.52 3.57 -14.93
C ASN A 78 -5.42 3.59 -16.17
N LYS A 79 -5.61 2.42 -16.80
CA LYS A 79 -6.32 2.27 -18.06
C LYS A 79 -7.78 2.72 -18.00
N ASP A 80 -8.45 2.42 -16.90
CA ASP A 80 -9.85 2.74 -16.65
C ASP A 80 -10.18 2.73 -15.15
N TRP A 81 -11.41 3.00 -14.79
CA TRP A 81 -11.91 3.03 -13.41
C TRP A 81 -11.67 1.73 -12.65
N ALA A 82 -11.65 0.57 -13.32
CA ALA A 82 -11.43 -0.72 -12.66
C ALA A 82 -10.05 -0.83 -12.00
N HIS A 83 -9.10 -0.02 -12.42
CA HIS A 83 -7.72 -0.04 -11.92
C HIS A 83 -7.36 1.18 -11.06
N MET A 84 -8.37 1.93 -10.59
CA MET A 84 -8.19 3.21 -9.88
C MET A 84 -7.35 3.13 -8.60
N TRP A 85 -7.23 1.95 -7.99
CA TRP A 85 -6.35 1.74 -6.85
C TRP A 85 -4.86 2.01 -7.17
N ILE A 86 -4.45 1.90 -8.44
CA ILE A 86 -3.06 2.22 -8.88
C ILE A 86 -2.78 3.70 -8.65
N GLN A 87 -3.73 4.54 -8.98
CA GLN A 87 -3.68 5.97 -8.77
C GLN A 87 -3.83 6.30 -7.27
N GLU A 88 -4.98 6.02 -6.69
CA GLU A 88 -5.34 6.43 -5.34
C GLU A 88 -4.61 5.64 -4.24
N GLY A 89 -4.49 4.34 -4.43
CA GLY A 89 -3.86 3.47 -3.45
C GLY A 89 -2.35 3.70 -3.32
N ILE A 90 -1.66 3.95 -4.44
CA ILE A 90 -0.22 4.21 -4.40
C ILE A 90 0.05 5.66 -3.94
N ALA A 91 -0.77 6.65 -4.31
CA ALA A 91 -0.66 8.00 -3.75
C ALA A 91 -0.89 8.00 -2.23
N THR A 92 -1.88 7.24 -1.74
CA THR A 92 -2.09 7.04 -0.29
C THR A 92 -0.92 6.30 0.36
N TYR A 93 -0.29 5.35 -0.34
CA TYR A 93 0.92 4.69 0.18
C TYR A 93 2.12 5.63 0.23
N ALA A 94 2.21 6.57 -0.71
CA ALA A 94 3.25 7.62 -0.67
C ALA A 94 3.14 8.48 0.61
N GLU A 95 1.94 8.71 1.15
CA GLU A 95 1.78 9.34 2.46
C GLU A 95 2.46 8.53 3.58
N ALA A 96 2.36 7.19 3.53
CA ALA A 96 3.03 6.34 4.50
C ALA A 96 4.56 6.40 4.36
N LEU A 97 5.07 6.50 3.14
CA LEU A 97 6.49 6.70 2.90
C LEU A 97 6.96 8.08 3.40
N ALA A 98 6.14 9.12 3.27
CA ALA A 98 6.44 10.41 3.90
C ALA A 98 6.50 10.32 5.44
N MET A 99 5.59 9.55 6.07
CA MET A 99 5.66 9.30 7.51
C MET A 99 6.94 8.58 7.90
N LEU A 100 7.40 7.62 7.09
CA LEU A 100 8.68 6.93 7.29
C LEU A 100 9.86 7.91 7.27
N GLU A 101 9.91 8.80 6.29
CA GLU A 101 11.00 9.77 6.14
C GLU A 101 10.98 10.86 7.21
N LEU A 102 9.82 11.28 7.66
CA LEU A 102 9.67 12.38 8.60
C LEU A 102 9.69 11.95 10.06
N GLY A 103 9.10 10.80 10.37
CA GLY A 103 8.88 10.33 11.74
C GLY A 103 9.33 8.90 12.01
N GLY A 104 10.02 8.27 11.04
CA GLY A 104 10.56 6.91 11.16
C GLY A 104 9.48 5.82 11.20
N GLU A 105 9.92 4.60 11.54
CA GLU A 105 9.07 3.40 11.54
C GLU A 105 7.81 3.54 12.43
N ALA A 106 7.89 4.27 13.54
CA ALA A 106 6.73 4.45 14.42
C ALA A 106 5.61 5.22 13.71
N ALA A 107 5.93 6.33 13.04
CA ALA A 107 4.96 7.13 12.31
C ALA A 107 4.44 6.38 11.06
N TYR A 108 5.29 5.62 10.39
CA TYR A 108 4.90 4.74 9.29
C TYR A 108 3.88 3.68 9.75
N ASN A 109 4.17 2.97 10.84
CA ASN A 109 3.30 1.93 11.35
C ASN A 109 1.96 2.49 11.85
N GLU A 110 1.95 3.68 12.42
CA GLU A 110 0.73 4.37 12.85
C GLU A 110 -0.20 4.69 11.68
N ILE A 111 0.32 5.26 10.60
CA ILE A 111 -0.49 5.59 9.42
C ILE A 111 -0.99 4.33 8.71
N ILE A 112 -0.15 3.29 8.57
CA ILE A 112 -0.57 2.00 8.00
C ILE A 112 -1.67 1.36 8.84
N ALA A 113 -1.55 1.38 10.17
CA ALA A 113 -2.59 0.89 11.05
C ALA A 113 -3.89 1.70 10.92
N ARG A 114 -3.82 3.02 10.67
CA ARG A 114 -4.98 3.87 10.38
C ARG A 114 -5.62 3.47 9.05
N HIS A 115 -4.84 3.28 7.98
CA HIS A 115 -5.34 2.83 6.68
C HIS A 115 -6.06 1.48 6.82
N ARG A 116 -5.45 0.52 7.51
CA ARG A 116 -6.06 -0.79 7.78
C ARG A 116 -7.40 -0.68 8.52
N ARG A 117 -7.49 0.16 9.55
CA ARG A 117 -8.77 0.36 10.29
C ARG A 117 -9.87 0.97 9.42
N GLY A 118 -9.50 1.74 8.40
CA GLY A 118 -10.44 2.35 7.45
C GLY A 118 -10.96 1.39 6.37
N VAL A 119 -10.36 0.23 6.21
CA VAL A 119 -10.77 -0.75 5.20
C VAL A 119 -12.16 -1.29 5.50
N ARG A 120 -13.08 -1.08 4.58
CA ARG A 120 -14.47 -1.56 4.68
C ARG A 120 -14.64 -2.98 4.14
N ASN A 121 -13.87 -3.32 3.13
CA ASN A 121 -13.84 -4.62 2.45
C ASN A 121 -15.22 -5.15 2.00
N LYS A 122 -16.09 -4.24 1.59
CA LYS A 122 -17.46 -4.58 1.15
C LYS A 122 -17.55 -4.96 -0.31
N LYS A 123 -16.60 -4.48 -1.13
CA LYS A 123 -16.49 -4.77 -2.57
C LYS A 123 -15.04 -5.07 -2.91
N ALA A 124 -14.80 -5.80 -3.99
CA ALA A 124 -13.48 -5.88 -4.60
C ALA A 124 -13.01 -4.48 -5.01
N MET A 125 -11.71 -4.22 -4.96
CA MET A 125 -11.15 -2.95 -5.46
C MET A 125 -11.05 -2.94 -6.98
N VAL A 126 -10.63 -4.07 -7.55
CA VAL A 126 -10.59 -4.30 -9.00
C VAL A 126 -11.89 -4.99 -9.36
N LEU A 127 -12.82 -4.20 -9.84
CA LEU A 127 -14.09 -4.67 -10.37
C LEU A 127 -13.89 -5.15 -11.83
N GLY A 128 -14.91 -5.76 -12.40
CA GLY A 128 -14.88 -6.16 -13.81
C GLY A 128 -14.82 -4.97 -14.77
N ASP A 129 -14.88 -5.26 -16.06
CA ASP A 129 -14.95 -4.23 -17.09
C ASP A 129 -16.26 -3.42 -17.01
N GLU A 130 -16.28 -2.25 -17.66
CA GLU A 130 -17.46 -1.38 -17.80
C GLU A 130 -18.02 -0.83 -16.47
N ILE A 131 -17.14 -0.45 -15.54
CA ILE A 131 -17.54 0.18 -14.29
C ILE A 131 -17.53 1.70 -14.40
N THR A 132 -18.33 2.34 -13.54
CA THR A 132 -18.46 3.80 -13.45
C THR A 132 -17.60 4.37 -12.32
N GLU A 133 -17.33 5.67 -12.39
CA GLU A 133 -16.71 6.42 -11.30
C GLU A 133 -17.42 6.21 -9.96
N GLU A 134 -18.76 6.32 -9.94
CA GLU A 134 -19.56 6.13 -8.73
C GLU A 134 -19.37 4.75 -8.10
N GLU A 135 -19.31 3.69 -8.92
CA GLU A 135 -19.09 2.33 -8.43
C GLU A 135 -17.73 2.15 -7.76
N VAL A 136 -16.69 2.76 -8.30
CA VAL A 136 -15.32 2.71 -7.76
C VAL A 136 -15.24 3.45 -6.43
N TYR A 137 -15.69 4.70 -6.39
CA TYR A 137 -15.59 5.53 -5.19
C TYR A 137 -16.58 5.13 -4.09
N SER A 138 -17.72 4.53 -4.43
CA SER A 138 -18.71 4.08 -3.42
C SER A 138 -18.17 3.05 -2.42
N GLY A 139 -17.16 2.27 -2.81
CA GLY A 139 -16.48 1.30 -1.94
C GLY A 139 -15.53 1.96 -0.94
N GLY A 140 -14.84 3.02 -1.34
CA GLY A 140 -13.87 3.78 -0.55
C GLY A 140 -12.58 3.04 -0.23
N ASP A 141 -12.40 1.81 -0.69
CA ASP A 141 -11.26 0.96 -0.35
C ASP A 141 -10.04 1.18 -1.26
N ILE A 142 -10.20 1.84 -2.41
CA ILE A 142 -9.11 2.13 -3.35
C ILE A 142 -7.96 2.91 -2.69
N TYR A 143 -8.24 3.75 -1.70
CA TYR A 143 -7.28 4.50 -0.90
C TYR A 143 -6.62 3.61 0.17
N GLY A 144 -7.34 3.36 1.26
CA GLY A 144 -6.81 2.70 2.46
C GLY A 144 -6.40 1.26 2.23
N LYS A 145 -7.24 0.46 1.55
CA LYS A 145 -6.92 -0.94 1.22
C LYS A 145 -5.83 -1.01 0.16
N GLY A 146 -5.82 -0.07 -0.82
CA GLY A 146 -4.75 0.03 -1.82
C GLY A 146 -3.39 0.29 -1.18
N SER A 147 -3.31 1.28 -0.29
CA SER A 147 -2.10 1.55 0.50
C SER A 147 -1.69 0.36 1.37
N PHE A 148 -2.65 -0.26 2.04
CA PHE A 148 -2.39 -1.43 2.89
C PHE A 148 -1.94 -2.66 2.08
N PHE A 149 -2.47 -2.83 0.87
CA PHE A 149 -2.01 -3.84 -0.07
C PHE A 149 -0.52 -3.64 -0.45
N MET A 150 -0.11 -2.41 -0.77
CA MET A 150 1.29 -2.09 -1.06
C MET A 150 2.20 -2.38 0.14
N HIS A 151 1.75 -2.09 1.37
CA HIS A 151 2.46 -2.46 2.59
C HIS A 151 2.64 -3.97 2.74
N GLY A 152 1.59 -4.76 2.50
CA GLY A 152 1.66 -6.22 2.52
C GLY A 152 2.57 -6.77 1.42
N LEU A 153 2.47 -6.25 0.20
CA LEU A 153 3.33 -6.62 -0.93
C LEU A 153 4.81 -6.37 -0.61
N ARG A 154 5.14 -5.20 -0.04
CA ARG A 154 6.48 -4.87 0.44
C ARG A 154 7.00 -5.92 1.42
N TYR A 155 6.16 -6.34 2.37
CA TYR A 155 6.55 -7.38 3.35
C TYR A 155 6.77 -8.75 2.72
N VAL A 156 5.98 -9.13 1.69
CA VAL A 156 6.07 -10.40 0.98
C VAL A 156 7.35 -10.53 0.16
N ILE A 157 7.76 -9.45 -0.51
CA ILE A 157 8.92 -9.49 -1.43
C ILE A 157 10.19 -8.83 -0.89
N GLY A 158 10.07 -8.05 0.18
CA GLY A 158 11.19 -7.33 0.82
C GLY A 158 11.54 -6.00 0.15
N ASP A 159 12.18 -5.12 0.92
CA ASP A 159 12.51 -3.75 0.52
C ASP A 159 13.44 -3.68 -0.70
N ASP A 160 14.43 -4.58 -0.76
CA ASP A 160 15.44 -4.63 -1.83
C ASP A 160 14.85 -4.92 -3.21
N ILE A 161 13.66 -5.55 -3.26
CA ILE A 161 12.93 -5.82 -4.49
C ILE A 161 11.81 -4.79 -4.67
N PHE A 162 11.09 -4.50 -3.60
CA PHE A 162 9.89 -3.65 -3.64
C PHE A 162 10.19 -2.23 -4.14
N PHE A 163 11.11 -1.52 -3.53
CA PHE A 163 11.36 -0.12 -3.86
C PHE A 163 11.96 0.09 -5.27
N PRO A 164 12.96 -0.69 -5.71
CA PRO A 164 13.43 -0.59 -7.08
C PRO A 164 12.33 -0.89 -8.12
N THR A 165 11.43 -1.85 -7.81
CA THR A 165 10.34 -2.21 -8.72
C THR A 165 9.27 -1.13 -8.77
N LEU A 166 8.93 -0.54 -7.62
CA LEU A 166 8.00 0.60 -7.54
C LEU A 166 8.54 1.81 -8.30
N LYS A 167 9.84 2.10 -8.13
CA LYS A 167 10.51 3.16 -8.90
C LYS A 167 10.53 2.86 -10.39
N LYS A 168 10.76 1.60 -10.76
CA LYS A 168 10.70 1.17 -12.16
C LYS A 168 9.30 1.39 -12.75
N LEU A 169 8.22 1.04 -12.04
CA LEU A 169 6.85 1.30 -12.49
C LEU A 169 6.64 2.80 -12.79
N ALA A 170 7.21 3.69 -11.97
CA ALA A 170 7.10 5.14 -12.12
C ALA A 170 8.04 5.75 -13.17
N THR A 171 9.00 4.99 -13.72
CA THR A 171 10.04 5.53 -14.62
C THR A 171 10.19 4.78 -15.94
N ASP A 172 9.61 3.58 -16.07
CA ASP A 172 9.68 2.80 -17.31
C ASP A 172 8.79 3.43 -18.39
N PRO A 173 9.33 3.73 -19.58
CA PRO A 173 8.51 4.23 -20.70
C PRO A 173 7.29 3.38 -21.03
N ALA A 174 7.33 2.07 -20.77
CA ALA A 174 6.20 1.17 -21.03
C ALA A 174 5.00 1.37 -20.08
N SER A 175 5.17 2.09 -18.97
CA SER A 175 4.14 2.33 -17.96
C SER A 175 3.84 3.80 -17.72
N THR A 176 4.43 4.71 -18.49
CA THR A 176 4.36 6.16 -18.22
C THR A 176 3.85 6.95 -19.42
N TYR A 177 3.36 8.15 -19.16
CA TYR A 177 2.86 9.14 -20.13
C TYR A 177 1.71 8.59 -20.99
N ASP A 178 1.93 8.35 -22.28
CA ASP A 178 0.90 7.92 -23.24
C ASP A 178 0.54 6.41 -23.11
N ASN A 179 1.13 5.70 -22.17
CA ASN A 179 0.84 4.31 -21.87
C ASN A 179 -0.05 4.19 -20.62
N PHE A 180 -1.08 3.38 -20.73
CA PHE A 180 -1.99 3.09 -19.63
C PHE A 180 -1.63 1.78 -18.94
N VAL A 181 -1.80 1.74 -17.62
CA VAL A 181 -1.41 0.61 -16.76
C VAL A 181 -2.63 -0.08 -16.19
N THR A 182 -2.63 -1.40 -16.23
CA THR A 182 -3.63 -2.25 -15.59
C THR A 182 -3.08 -2.89 -14.32
N THR A 183 -3.96 -3.43 -13.50
CA THR A 183 -3.58 -4.24 -12.34
C THR A 183 -2.71 -5.43 -12.73
N ASP A 184 -2.98 -6.04 -13.89
CA ASP A 184 -2.19 -7.18 -14.39
C ASP A 184 -0.77 -6.77 -14.81
N ASP A 185 -0.59 -5.55 -15.31
CA ASP A 185 0.75 -5.04 -15.65
C ASP A 185 1.58 -4.82 -14.38
N VAL A 186 0.98 -4.25 -13.34
CA VAL A 186 1.61 -4.09 -12.03
C VAL A 186 1.97 -5.45 -11.43
N GLU A 187 1.04 -6.40 -11.44
CA GLU A 187 1.25 -7.77 -10.95
C GLU A 187 2.43 -8.45 -11.68
N LYS A 188 2.41 -8.44 -13.01
CA LYS A 188 3.48 -9.03 -13.83
C LYS A 188 4.84 -8.39 -13.58
N LEU A 189 4.88 -7.07 -13.38
CA LEU A 189 6.12 -6.36 -13.07
C LEU A 189 6.72 -6.82 -11.74
N PHE A 190 5.91 -6.86 -10.66
CA PHE A 190 6.34 -7.28 -9.34
C PHE A 190 6.64 -8.80 -9.27
N SER A 191 5.86 -9.62 -9.98
CA SER A 191 6.13 -11.07 -10.09
C SER A 191 7.48 -11.35 -10.74
N ARG A 192 7.78 -10.69 -11.87
CA ARG A 192 9.08 -10.82 -12.56
C ARG A 192 10.24 -10.36 -11.68
N ALA A 193 10.09 -9.21 -11.02
CA ALA A 193 11.15 -8.65 -10.19
C ALA A 193 11.45 -9.53 -8.95
N SER A 194 10.43 -10.13 -8.36
CA SER A 194 10.58 -10.97 -7.17
C SER A 194 10.90 -12.44 -7.48
N GLY A 195 10.71 -12.88 -8.72
CA GLY A 195 10.78 -14.30 -9.09
C GLY A 195 9.68 -15.17 -8.49
N LYS A 196 8.59 -14.54 -7.99
CA LYS A 196 7.43 -15.20 -7.38
C LYS A 196 6.21 -15.03 -8.27
N ASP A 197 5.35 -16.05 -8.33
CA ASP A 197 3.99 -15.88 -8.84
C ASP A 197 3.15 -15.12 -7.79
N LEU A 198 2.98 -13.81 -8.01
CA LEU A 198 2.19 -12.95 -7.12
C LEU A 198 0.71 -12.87 -7.53
N LYS A 199 0.33 -13.49 -8.65
CA LYS A 199 -1.06 -13.46 -9.12
C LYS A 199 -2.07 -13.89 -8.05
N PRO A 200 -1.85 -14.96 -7.28
CA PRO A 200 -2.79 -15.34 -6.20
C PRO A 200 -2.92 -14.25 -5.13
N PHE A 201 -1.85 -13.53 -4.81
CA PHE A 201 -1.86 -12.44 -3.82
C PHE A 201 -2.65 -11.22 -4.33
N PHE A 202 -2.41 -10.81 -5.58
CA PHE A 202 -3.15 -9.74 -6.24
C PHE A 202 -4.64 -10.09 -6.37
N ASP A 203 -4.97 -11.26 -6.88
CA ASP A 203 -6.36 -11.70 -7.04
C ASP A 203 -7.10 -11.73 -5.70
N PHE A 204 -6.49 -12.30 -4.67
CA PHE A 204 -7.11 -12.44 -3.37
C PHE A 204 -7.45 -11.08 -2.74
N TYR A 205 -6.52 -10.14 -2.74
CA TYR A 205 -6.73 -8.86 -2.06
C TYR A 205 -7.43 -7.81 -2.92
N LEU A 206 -7.20 -7.81 -4.22
CA LEU A 206 -7.72 -6.76 -5.09
C LEU A 206 -9.04 -7.13 -5.75
N ARG A 207 -9.23 -8.41 -6.11
CA ARG A 207 -10.40 -8.90 -6.85
C ARG A 207 -11.44 -9.60 -5.99
N THR A 208 -11.19 -9.72 -4.68
CA THR A 208 -12.15 -10.29 -3.73
C THR A 208 -12.25 -9.45 -2.46
N THR A 209 -13.23 -9.80 -1.62
CA THR A 209 -13.36 -9.28 -0.25
C THR A 209 -12.83 -10.26 0.79
N ASN A 210 -12.09 -11.27 0.38
CA ASN A 210 -11.54 -12.27 1.29
C ASN A 210 -10.48 -11.64 2.21
N VAL A 211 -10.35 -12.20 3.39
CA VAL A 211 -9.27 -11.96 4.33
C VAL A 211 -8.58 -13.28 4.64
N ILE A 212 -7.31 -13.27 4.96
CA ILE A 212 -6.57 -14.50 5.26
C ILE A 212 -7.11 -15.11 6.56
N ASP A 213 -7.57 -16.36 6.50
CA ASP A 213 -7.98 -17.13 7.67
C ASP A 213 -6.77 -17.89 8.24
N VAL A 214 -6.31 -17.44 9.40
CA VAL A 214 -5.23 -18.07 10.16
C VAL A 214 -5.81 -18.85 11.31
N ASN A 215 -5.51 -20.15 11.37
CA ASN A 215 -5.88 -21.03 12.46
C ASN A 215 -4.64 -21.38 13.29
N VAL A 216 -4.74 -21.19 14.60
CA VAL A 216 -3.73 -21.59 15.59
C VAL A 216 -4.38 -22.66 16.46
N LYS A 217 -3.93 -23.91 16.35
CA LYS A 217 -4.51 -25.06 17.07
C LYS A 217 -3.46 -25.71 17.96
N GLU A 218 -3.80 -25.95 19.21
CA GLU A 218 -2.97 -26.78 20.09
C GLU A 218 -3.03 -28.24 19.63
N ILE A 219 -1.89 -28.86 19.37
CA ILE A 219 -1.75 -30.24 18.89
C ILE A 219 -0.99 -31.14 19.85
N GLY A 220 -0.59 -30.61 21.01
CA GLY A 220 0.12 -31.32 22.07
C GLY A 220 0.72 -30.34 23.07
N PHE A 221 1.30 -30.85 24.15
CA PHE A 221 1.87 -30.00 25.20
C PHE A 221 2.88 -29.01 24.64
N GLN A 222 2.58 -27.71 24.76
CA GLN A 222 3.39 -26.60 24.25
C GLN A 222 3.68 -26.68 22.73
N LYS A 223 2.77 -27.28 21.94
CA LYS A 223 2.89 -27.39 20.48
C LYS A 223 1.64 -26.85 19.82
N TYR A 224 1.82 -25.91 18.92
CA TYR A 224 0.74 -25.27 18.16
C TYR A 224 0.96 -25.45 16.67
N GLN A 225 -0.07 -25.88 15.95
CA GLN A 225 -0.10 -25.79 14.50
C GLN A 225 -0.62 -24.43 14.12
N VAL A 226 0.13 -23.70 13.26
CA VAL A 226 -0.30 -22.46 12.63
C VAL A 226 -0.53 -22.77 11.16
N LYS A 227 -1.75 -22.53 10.67
CA LYS A 227 -2.15 -22.86 9.30
C LYS A 227 -3.01 -21.77 8.69
N ILE A 228 -2.79 -21.49 7.40
CA ILE A 228 -3.69 -20.68 6.58
C ILE A 228 -4.69 -21.63 5.92
N THR A 229 -5.99 -21.33 5.99
CA THR A 229 -7.03 -22.29 5.57
C THR A 229 -7.72 -21.93 4.25
N ASN A 230 -7.59 -20.69 3.79
CA ASN A 230 -8.28 -20.19 2.60
C ASN A 230 -7.36 -19.52 1.58
N PHE A 231 -6.05 -19.62 1.75
CA PHE A 231 -5.05 -19.04 0.83
C PHE A 231 -3.85 -19.98 0.71
N PHE A 232 -3.43 -20.29 -0.51
CA PHE A 232 -2.49 -21.40 -0.75
C PHE A 232 -1.10 -20.98 -1.22
N MET A 233 -0.89 -19.70 -1.55
CA MET A 233 0.44 -19.19 -1.81
C MET A 233 1.23 -19.12 -0.48
N PRO A 234 2.45 -19.67 -0.40
CA PRO A 234 3.28 -19.55 0.79
C PRO A 234 3.58 -18.09 1.12
N LEU A 235 3.22 -17.64 2.31
CA LEU A 235 3.43 -16.27 2.77
C LEU A 235 4.35 -16.20 3.97
N PRO A 236 5.19 -15.16 4.07
CA PRO A 236 5.93 -14.86 5.29
C PRO A 236 5.01 -14.33 6.37
N PHE A 237 5.23 -14.76 7.61
CA PHE A 237 4.56 -14.21 8.80
C PHE A 237 5.57 -13.97 9.91
N ASP A 238 5.46 -12.83 10.58
CA ASP A 238 6.11 -12.66 11.88
C ASP A 238 5.31 -13.45 12.92
N ILE A 239 5.98 -14.36 13.61
CA ILE A 239 5.41 -15.19 14.68
C ILE A 239 6.16 -14.89 15.97
N VAL A 240 5.41 -14.55 17.02
CA VAL A 240 5.95 -14.39 18.37
C VAL A 240 5.60 -15.60 19.20
N ALA A 241 6.62 -16.33 19.64
CA ALA A 241 6.53 -17.48 20.52
C ALA A 241 7.60 -17.37 21.61
N ASN A 242 7.22 -17.55 22.87
CA ASN A 242 8.12 -17.43 24.03
C ASN A 242 8.94 -16.12 23.98
N ASP A 243 8.27 -14.99 23.76
CA ASP A 243 8.82 -13.62 23.66
C ASP A 243 9.86 -13.41 22.54
N LYS A 244 9.99 -14.38 21.64
CA LYS A 244 10.89 -14.31 20.48
C LYS A 244 10.08 -14.15 19.20
N ILE A 245 10.39 -13.11 18.43
CA ILE A 245 9.84 -12.91 17.09
C ILE A 245 10.70 -13.66 16.06
N SER A 246 10.02 -14.34 15.13
CA SER A 246 10.66 -15.03 14.00
C SER A 246 9.82 -14.85 12.74
N LYS A 247 10.46 -14.50 11.63
CA LYS A 247 9.79 -14.45 10.30
C LYS A 247 9.80 -15.87 9.72
N MET A 248 8.64 -16.45 9.51
CA MET A 248 8.45 -17.82 9.03
C MET A 248 7.58 -17.83 7.78
N ILE A 249 7.90 -18.69 6.82
CA ILE A 249 7.01 -18.96 5.68
C ILE A 249 5.99 -20.00 6.12
N ILE A 250 4.71 -19.72 5.97
CA ILE A 250 3.63 -20.68 6.24
C ILE A 250 3.20 -21.32 4.91
N PRO A 251 3.54 -22.59 4.68
CA PRO A 251 3.08 -23.34 3.51
C PRO A 251 1.61 -23.79 3.70
N ALA A 252 1.02 -24.39 2.67
CA ALA A 252 -0.38 -24.83 2.68
C ALA A 252 -0.70 -25.83 3.79
N GLU A 253 0.24 -26.72 4.16
CA GLU A 253 0.12 -27.69 5.26
C GLU A 253 0.20 -27.02 6.64
N GLY A 254 0.71 -25.78 6.72
CA GLY A 254 0.98 -25.08 7.96
C GLY A 254 2.34 -25.37 8.54
N ILE A 255 2.62 -24.81 9.71
CA ILE A 255 3.84 -25.00 10.49
C ILE A 255 3.52 -25.42 11.92
N VAL A 256 4.49 -26.05 12.59
CA VAL A 256 4.41 -26.34 14.02
C VAL A 256 5.33 -25.38 14.78
N VAL A 257 4.76 -24.73 15.79
CA VAL A 257 5.44 -23.76 16.66
C VAL A 257 5.45 -24.30 18.09
N ASN A 258 6.62 -24.38 18.71
CA ASN A 258 6.74 -24.69 20.13
C ASN A 258 6.61 -23.42 20.95
N SER A 259 5.61 -23.36 21.84
CA SER A 259 5.33 -22.17 22.66
C SER A 259 4.60 -22.56 23.95
N VAL A 260 4.88 -21.89 25.05
CA VAL A 260 4.17 -22.08 26.34
C VAL A 260 2.73 -21.58 26.32
N SER A 261 2.40 -20.72 25.36
CA SER A 261 1.06 -20.18 25.13
C SER A 261 0.81 -20.07 23.63
N PRO A 262 -0.44 -19.86 23.16
CA PRO A 262 -0.71 -19.66 21.73
C PRO A 262 0.18 -18.58 21.12
N PRO A 263 0.92 -18.88 20.03
CA PRO A 263 1.80 -17.89 19.41
C PRO A 263 1.00 -16.75 18.79
N GLN A 264 1.53 -15.53 18.87
CA GLN A 264 0.96 -14.39 18.16
C GLN A 264 1.40 -14.46 16.68
N VAL A 265 0.45 -14.35 15.78
CA VAL A 265 0.70 -14.40 14.33
C VAL A 265 0.47 -13.03 13.71
N ASP A 266 1.49 -12.51 13.03
CA ASP A 266 1.48 -11.19 12.39
C ASP A 266 1.07 -10.08 13.37
N PRO A 267 1.82 -9.85 14.45
CA PRO A 267 1.47 -8.86 15.47
C PRO A 267 1.51 -7.43 14.94
N LYS A 268 2.35 -7.16 13.93
CA LYS A 268 2.43 -5.85 13.28
C LYS A 268 1.31 -5.60 12.28
N GLY A 269 0.63 -6.67 11.82
CA GLY A 269 -0.53 -6.57 10.96
C GLY A 269 -0.20 -6.23 9.51
N PHE A 270 0.61 -7.05 8.86
CA PHE A 270 0.92 -6.93 7.43
C PHE A 270 -0.20 -7.40 6.53
N TYR A 271 -1.17 -8.16 7.08
CA TYR A 271 -2.26 -8.76 6.32
C TYR A 271 -3.63 -8.40 6.87
N LEU A 272 -4.62 -8.27 5.98
CA LEU A 272 -6.03 -8.37 6.37
C LEU A 272 -6.29 -9.83 6.68
N LYS A 273 -6.53 -10.15 7.95
CA LYS A 273 -6.68 -11.54 8.41
C LYS A 273 -7.73 -11.67 9.50
N LYS A 274 -8.27 -12.89 9.59
CA LYS A 274 -9.01 -13.39 10.74
C LYS A 274 -8.14 -14.43 11.45
N LEU A 275 -8.03 -14.33 12.75
CA LEU A 275 -7.29 -15.27 13.59
C LEU A 275 -8.26 -16.08 14.43
N THR A 276 -8.15 -17.40 14.36
CA THR A 276 -8.89 -18.34 15.21
C THR A 276 -7.89 -19.14 16.03
N ILE A 277 -8.08 -19.18 17.35
CA ILE A 277 -7.27 -19.96 18.31
C ILE A 277 -8.16 -21.06 18.88
N GLN A 278 -7.69 -22.33 18.81
CA GLN A 278 -8.41 -23.53 19.24
C GLN A 278 -7.56 -24.38 20.19
#